data_e78708d6c6e7ad3448420a69bce16b50
#
_entry.id   e78708d6c6e7ad3448420a69bce16b50
#
_cell.length_a   1.000
_cell.length_b   1.000
_cell.length_c   1.000
_cell.angle_alpha   90.00
_cell.angle_beta   90.00
_cell.angle_gamma   90.00
#
_symmetry.space_group_name_H-M   'P 1'
#
loop_
_entity.id
_entity.type
_entity.pdbx_description
1 polymer ?
#
loop_
_entity_poly.entity_id
_entity_poly.type
_entity_poly.pdbx_seq_one_letter_code
_entity_poly.pdbx_strand_id
1 'polypeptide(L)'
;MISVSHLSKRFANNEVLKDINLNIKQGEVVAIIGPSGSGKSTLLRCLNLLEKPNTGTIKIGTVSLNSKHYSIKEESNLRKQSAMVFQHYNLFKNKTALENITYPLIVGQKMDKTKAKQQGLSLLERVGMLPYATQYPITLSGGQQQRVAIARALAVKPNVLLFDEPTSALDPERVHEVLQVMLQLAKERITMIIVTHEMEFAKYVADRIIFMAEGMIIEEGSAKSVIDNPQNEITQRFLRQLTNEIDFEI
;
A
#
# COMPACT_ATOMS: atom_id res chain seq x y z
N MET A 1 1.78 -14.96 2.89
CA MET A 1 3.14 -14.75 3.40
C MET A 1 3.97 -14.08 2.31
N ILE A 2 4.70 -13.01 2.65
CA ILE A 2 5.60 -12.29 1.75
C ILE A 2 7.01 -12.47 2.30
N SER A 3 7.99 -12.72 1.43
CA SER A 3 9.40 -12.78 1.79
C SER A 3 10.21 -12.02 0.75
N VAL A 4 11.07 -11.15 1.23
CA VAL A 4 12.02 -10.36 0.45
C VAL A 4 13.40 -10.68 0.97
N SER A 5 14.33 -10.99 0.07
CA SER A 5 15.70 -11.34 0.45
C SER A 5 16.69 -10.59 -0.44
N HIS A 6 17.62 -9.88 0.20
CA HIS A 6 18.71 -9.15 -0.44
C HIS A 6 18.27 -8.20 -1.55
N LEU A 7 17.12 -7.51 -1.36
CA LEU A 7 16.55 -6.62 -2.36
C LEU A 7 17.31 -5.31 -2.39
N SER A 8 17.86 -4.97 -3.56
CA SER A 8 18.46 -3.66 -3.79
C SER A 8 17.90 -3.01 -5.04
N LYS A 9 17.79 -1.67 -5.01
CA LYS A 9 17.35 -0.87 -6.14
C LYS A 9 18.21 0.36 -6.29
N ARG A 10 18.69 0.58 -7.53
CA ARG A 10 19.47 1.76 -7.92
C ARG A 10 18.78 2.48 -9.06
N PHE A 11 18.78 3.80 -9.02
CA PHE A 11 18.41 4.68 -10.13
C PHE A 11 19.65 5.46 -10.55
N ALA A 12 20.13 5.22 -11.76
CA ALA A 12 21.43 5.72 -12.21
C ALA A 12 22.53 5.41 -11.19
N ASN A 13 23.13 6.43 -10.58
CA ASN A 13 24.20 6.28 -9.59
C ASN A 13 23.71 6.30 -8.13
N ASN A 14 22.40 6.49 -7.90
CA ASN A 14 21.85 6.54 -6.57
C ASN A 14 21.25 5.19 -6.14
N GLU A 15 21.78 4.59 -5.08
CA GLU A 15 21.24 3.37 -4.49
C GLU A 15 20.16 3.71 -3.46
N VAL A 16 18.90 3.48 -3.85
CA VAL A 16 17.72 3.87 -3.08
C VAL A 16 17.27 2.77 -2.12
N LEU A 17 17.51 1.50 -2.45
CA LEU A 17 17.29 0.37 -1.54
C LEU A 17 18.57 -0.43 -1.44
N LYS A 18 18.99 -0.72 -0.20
CA LYS A 18 20.26 -1.35 0.14
C LYS A 18 20.00 -2.62 0.96
N ASP A 19 20.11 -3.78 0.31
CA ASP A 19 20.03 -5.10 0.95
C ASP A 19 18.80 -5.30 1.85
N ILE A 20 17.61 -4.95 1.36
CA ILE A 20 16.38 -5.09 2.14
C ILE A 20 16.02 -6.57 2.32
N ASN A 21 15.82 -6.96 3.56
CA ASN A 21 15.34 -8.28 3.98
C ASN A 21 14.07 -8.11 4.80
N LEU A 22 12.96 -8.76 4.40
CA LEU A 22 11.65 -8.55 4.99
C LEU A 22 10.80 -9.82 4.90
N ASN A 23 10.13 -10.16 5.99
CA ASN A 23 9.15 -11.26 6.02
C ASN A 23 7.84 -10.75 6.62
N ILE A 24 6.71 -11.00 5.93
CA ILE A 24 5.36 -10.60 6.38
C ILE A 24 4.46 -11.83 6.38
N LYS A 25 3.74 -12.03 7.47
CA LYS A 25 2.80 -13.13 7.62
C LYS A 25 1.49 -12.83 6.88
N GLN A 26 0.74 -13.87 6.56
CA GLN A 26 -0.60 -13.69 6.03
C GLN A 26 -1.53 -13.09 7.09
N GLY A 27 -2.32 -12.09 6.69
CA GLY A 27 -3.22 -11.35 7.59
C GLY A 27 -2.51 -10.32 8.47
N GLU A 28 -1.18 -10.14 8.31
CA GLU A 28 -0.40 -9.14 9.04
C GLU A 28 -0.56 -7.76 8.37
N VAL A 29 -0.73 -6.74 9.19
CA VAL A 29 -0.68 -5.33 8.77
C VAL A 29 0.66 -4.75 9.18
N VAL A 30 1.47 -4.34 8.20
CA VAL A 30 2.78 -3.73 8.41
C VAL A 30 2.73 -2.27 7.95
N ALA A 31 3.07 -1.34 8.85
CA ALA A 31 3.28 0.05 8.48
C ALA A 31 4.77 0.31 8.25
N ILE A 32 5.09 1.05 7.18
CA ILE A 32 6.45 1.51 6.87
C ILE A 32 6.48 3.02 7.05
N ILE A 33 7.33 3.48 7.97
CA ILE A 33 7.50 4.89 8.30
C ILE A 33 8.96 5.31 8.09
N GLY A 34 9.22 6.63 8.10
CA GLY A 34 10.56 7.19 7.96
C GLY A 34 10.59 8.46 7.10
N PRO A 35 11.72 9.17 7.03
CA PRO A 35 11.83 10.43 6.32
C PRO A 35 11.54 10.31 4.82
N SER A 36 11.20 11.44 4.19
CA SER A 36 11.04 11.51 2.74
C SER A 36 12.35 11.11 2.04
N GLY A 37 12.23 10.37 0.95
CA GLY A 37 13.41 9.87 0.21
C GLY A 37 14.10 8.64 0.81
N SER A 38 13.60 8.06 1.92
CA SER A 38 14.22 6.86 2.53
C SER A 38 13.98 5.54 1.77
N GLY A 39 13.23 5.57 0.66
CA GLY A 39 13.01 4.39 -0.19
C GLY A 39 11.68 3.66 0.03
N LYS A 40 10.79 4.10 0.94
CA LYS A 40 9.52 3.44 1.28
C LYS A 40 8.65 3.12 0.06
N SER A 41 8.29 4.14 -0.72
CA SER A 41 7.48 3.97 -1.94
C SER A 41 8.20 3.14 -3.00
N THR A 42 9.53 3.25 -3.09
CA THR A 42 10.34 2.41 -3.99
C THR A 42 10.27 0.94 -3.59
N LEU A 43 10.29 0.64 -2.29
CA LEU A 43 10.13 -0.73 -1.78
C LEU A 43 8.75 -1.29 -2.17
N LEU A 44 7.66 -0.54 -1.94
CA LEU A 44 6.32 -0.96 -2.35
C LEU A 44 6.24 -1.21 -3.86
N ARG A 45 6.80 -0.32 -4.67
CA ARG A 45 6.81 -0.45 -6.13
C ARG A 45 7.66 -1.64 -6.62
N CYS A 46 8.71 -1.99 -5.89
CA CYS A 46 9.46 -3.22 -6.16
C CYS A 46 8.64 -4.47 -5.85
N LEU A 47 7.87 -4.50 -4.76
CA LEU A 47 6.99 -5.62 -4.41
C LEU A 47 5.92 -5.90 -5.48
N ASN A 48 5.42 -4.85 -6.13
CA ASN A 48 4.46 -4.96 -7.24
C ASN A 48 5.12 -5.00 -8.62
N LEU A 49 6.46 -4.95 -8.71
CA LEU A 49 7.24 -4.86 -9.94
C LEU A 49 6.87 -3.67 -10.85
N LEU A 50 6.31 -2.59 -10.30
CA LEU A 50 6.25 -1.30 -10.98
C LEU A 50 7.65 -0.73 -11.13
N GLU A 51 8.51 -0.98 -10.15
CA GLU A 51 9.96 -0.78 -10.22
C GLU A 51 10.65 -2.13 -10.18
N LYS A 52 11.52 -2.39 -11.16
CA LYS A 52 12.29 -3.65 -11.20
C LYS A 52 13.49 -3.52 -10.27
N PRO A 53 13.63 -4.38 -9.24
CA PRO A 53 14.81 -4.39 -8.40
C PRO A 53 16.06 -4.83 -9.19
N ASN A 54 17.25 -4.36 -8.77
CA ASN A 54 18.51 -4.74 -9.40
C ASN A 54 18.99 -6.12 -8.91
N THR A 55 18.78 -6.41 -7.62
CA THR A 55 19.13 -7.68 -6.99
C THR A 55 18.05 -8.14 -6.04
N GLY A 56 18.12 -9.38 -5.62
CA GLY A 56 17.25 -9.95 -4.59
C GLY A 56 16.15 -10.86 -5.13
N THR A 57 15.40 -11.41 -4.20
CA THR A 57 14.28 -12.31 -4.47
C THR A 57 13.04 -11.79 -3.78
N ILE A 58 11.92 -11.79 -4.48
CA ILE A 58 10.59 -11.45 -3.95
C ILE A 58 9.71 -12.68 -4.04
N LYS A 59 9.09 -13.06 -2.94
CA LYS A 59 8.10 -14.14 -2.88
C LYS A 59 6.81 -13.60 -2.27
N ILE A 60 5.67 -13.82 -2.95
CA ILE A 60 4.32 -13.48 -2.45
C ILE A 60 3.45 -14.73 -2.64
N GLY A 61 2.93 -15.27 -1.54
CA GLY A 61 2.20 -16.52 -1.54
C GLY A 61 3.09 -17.68 -2.03
N THR A 62 2.68 -18.32 -3.11
CA THR A 62 3.41 -19.43 -3.75
C THR A 62 4.33 -18.99 -4.90
N VAL A 63 4.24 -17.71 -5.31
CA VAL A 63 5.00 -17.16 -6.44
C VAL A 63 6.29 -16.53 -5.95
N SER A 64 7.42 -16.91 -6.53
CA SER A 64 8.74 -16.36 -6.24
C SER A 64 9.40 -15.86 -7.52
N LEU A 65 10.14 -14.77 -7.42
CA LEU A 65 10.88 -14.17 -8.53
C LEU A 65 12.27 -13.73 -8.06
N ASN A 66 13.29 -14.14 -8.80
CA ASN A 66 14.64 -13.63 -8.62
C ASN A 66 14.88 -12.50 -9.63
N SER A 67 15.30 -11.32 -9.16
CA SER A 67 15.44 -10.11 -9.98
C SER A 67 16.44 -10.24 -11.15
N LYS A 68 17.41 -11.14 -11.04
CA LYS A 68 18.44 -11.34 -12.09
C LYS A 68 17.94 -12.23 -13.25
N HIS A 69 17.01 -13.15 -12.96
CA HIS A 69 16.57 -14.15 -13.93
C HIS A 69 15.07 -14.44 -13.73
N TYR A 70 14.24 -13.87 -14.57
CA TYR A 70 12.80 -14.17 -14.60
C TYR A 70 12.21 -13.98 -15.99
N SER A 71 11.18 -14.74 -16.28
CA SER A 71 10.38 -14.65 -17.51
C SER A 71 9.26 -13.61 -17.37
N ILE A 72 8.73 -13.15 -18.50
CA ILE A 72 7.53 -12.29 -18.54
C ILE A 72 6.33 -12.95 -17.83
N LYS A 73 6.23 -14.28 -17.90
CA LYS A 73 5.18 -15.04 -17.23
C LYS A 73 5.31 -14.99 -15.71
N GLU A 74 6.52 -15.13 -15.18
CA GLU A 74 6.79 -15.02 -13.73
C GLU A 74 6.55 -13.61 -13.24
N GLU A 75 6.97 -12.59 -13.99
CA GLU A 75 6.66 -11.18 -13.71
C GLU A 75 5.14 -10.95 -13.62
N SER A 76 4.39 -11.40 -14.63
CA SER A 76 2.93 -11.28 -14.64
C SER A 76 2.27 -12.03 -13.48
N ASN A 77 2.78 -13.21 -13.13
CA ASN A 77 2.26 -13.99 -12.02
C ASN A 77 2.51 -13.32 -10.66
N LEU A 78 3.69 -12.72 -10.46
CA LEU A 78 3.99 -12.01 -9.22
C LEU A 78 3.14 -10.74 -9.08
N ARG A 79 2.97 -9.97 -10.16
CA ARG A 79 2.11 -8.77 -10.16
C ARG A 79 0.66 -9.07 -9.77
N LYS A 80 0.13 -10.23 -10.13
CA LYS A 80 -1.22 -10.66 -9.75
C LYS A 80 -1.38 -10.96 -8.27
N GLN A 81 -0.27 -11.15 -7.53
CA GLN A 81 -0.32 -11.43 -6.09
C GLN A 81 -0.55 -10.19 -5.24
N SER A 82 -0.33 -9.01 -5.80
CA SER A 82 -0.45 -7.73 -5.08
C SER A 82 -1.32 -6.75 -5.83
N ALA A 83 -1.98 -5.84 -5.11
CA ALA A 83 -2.64 -4.68 -5.69
C ALA A 83 -2.19 -3.43 -4.95
N MET A 84 -1.99 -2.34 -5.69
CA MET A 84 -1.47 -1.09 -5.17
C MET A 84 -2.54 -0.01 -5.16
N VAL A 85 -2.61 0.71 -4.05
CA VAL A 85 -3.41 1.92 -3.84
C VAL A 85 -2.43 3.08 -3.74
N PHE A 86 -2.58 4.06 -4.63
CA PHE A 86 -1.65 5.18 -4.78
C PHE A 86 -2.17 6.43 -4.09
N GLN A 87 -1.26 7.35 -3.80
CA GLN A 87 -1.55 8.68 -3.27
C GLN A 87 -2.54 9.47 -4.16
N HIS A 88 -2.40 9.39 -5.49
CA HIS A 88 -3.21 10.13 -6.46
C HIS A 88 -4.34 9.29 -7.08
N TYR A 89 -4.89 8.31 -6.37
CA TYR A 89 -6.04 7.47 -6.74
C TYR A 89 -5.88 6.66 -8.03
N ASN A 90 -5.32 7.23 -9.08
CA ASN A 90 -5.06 6.64 -10.40
C ASN A 90 -6.29 5.95 -11.02
N LEU A 91 -7.48 6.56 -10.87
CA LEU A 91 -8.70 6.06 -11.49
C LEU A 91 -8.70 6.32 -13.01
N PHE A 92 -9.34 5.43 -13.75
CA PHE A 92 -9.63 5.65 -15.17
C PHE A 92 -10.66 6.79 -15.30
N LYS A 93 -10.22 7.94 -15.79
CA LYS A 93 -11.02 9.17 -15.86
C LYS A 93 -12.28 9.04 -16.73
N ASN A 94 -12.22 8.18 -17.77
CA ASN A 94 -13.29 7.89 -18.72
C ASN A 94 -14.18 6.70 -18.33
N LYS A 95 -14.12 6.25 -17.07
CA LYS A 95 -14.91 5.16 -16.51
C LYS A 95 -15.60 5.60 -15.23
N THR A 96 -16.83 5.11 -15.02
CA THR A 96 -17.56 5.33 -13.76
C THR A 96 -16.87 4.65 -12.59
N ALA A 97 -17.29 4.93 -11.35
CA ALA A 97 -16.81 4.26 -10.16
C ALA A 97 -16.95 2.74 -10.26
N LEU A 98 -18.11 2.25 -10.71
CA LEU A 98 -18.34 0.82 -10.92
C LEU A 98 -17.45 0.25 -12.02
N GLU A 99 -17.30 0.94 -13.15
CA GLU A 99 -16.46 0.50 -14.24
C GLU A 99 -14.97 0.48 -13.87
N ASN A 100 -14.50 1.38 -13.01
CA ASN A 100 -13.14 1.33 -12.48
C ASN A 100 -12.85 0.02 -11.74
N ILE A 101 -13.83 -0.53 -11.04
CA ILE A 101 -13.70 -1.78 -10.31
C ILE A 101 -13.88 -2.99 -11.22
N THR A 102 -14.84 -2.93 -12.16
CA THR A 102 -15.18 -4.08 -13.00
C THR A 102 -14.25 -4.27 -14.19
N TYR A 103 -13.61 -3.20 -14.67
CA TYR A 103 -12.71 -3.26 -15.82
C TYR A 103 -11.52 -4.24 -15.63
N PRO A 104 -10.78 -4.24 -14.51
CA PRO A 104 -9.74 -5.23 -14.27
C PRO A 104 -10.25 -6.67 -14.22
N LEU A 105 -11.48 -6.88 -13.75
CA LEU A 105 -12.12 -8.21 -13.71
C LEU A 105 -12.46 -8.72 -15.11
N ILE A 106 -13.09 -7.87 -15.93
CA ILE A 106 -13.55 -8.24 -17.27
C ILE A 106 -12.35 -8.42 -18.20
N VAL A 107 -11.45 -7.44 -18.26
CA VAL A 107 -10.33 -7.41 -19.21
C VAL A 107 -9.16 -8.26 -18.71
N GLY A 108 -8.79 -8.11 -17.42
CA GLY A 108 -7.64 -8.78 -16.84
C GLY A 108 -7.88 -10.24 -16.47
N GLN A 109 -9.06 -10.55 -15.88
CA GLN A 109 -9.42 -11.89 -15.42
C GLN A 109 -10.40 -12.61 -16.34
N LYS A 110 -10.88 -11.97 -17.44
CA LYS A 110 -11.87 -12.50 -18.38
C LYS A 110 -13.18 -12.94 -17.69
N MET A 111 -13.53 -12.25 -16.61
CA MET A 111 -14.75 -12.52 -15.86
C MET A 111 -15.98 -12.12 -16.68
N ASP A 112 -17.07 -12.87 -16.54
CA ASP A 112 -18.38 -12.52 -17.11
C ASP A 112 -18.84 -11.14 -16.60
N LYS A 113 -19.44 -10.34 -17.50
CA LYS A 113 -19.85 -8.96 -17.21
C LYS A 113 -20.86 -8.86 -16.07
N THR A 114 -21.82 -9.80 -16.00
CA THR A 114 -22.86 -9.80 -14.97
C THR A 114 -22.24 -10.10 -13.59
N LYS A 115 -21.36 -11.11 -13.52
CA LYS A 115 -20.61 -11.46 -12.29
C LYS A 115 -19.69 -10.31 -11.86
N ALA A 116 -18.98 -9.71 -12.80
CA ALA A 116 -18.12 -8.57 -12.52
C ALA A 116 -18.92 -7.38 -11.95
N LYS A 117 -20.11 -7.09 -12.54
CA LYS A 117 -21.00 -6.04 -12.06
C LYS A 117 -21.49 -6.32 -10.62
N GLN A 118 -21.94 -7.53 -10.34
CA GLN A 118 -22.37 -7.92 -8.98
C GLN A 118 -21.24 -7.77 -7.96
N GLN A 119 -20.05 -8.28 -8.27
CA GLN A 119 -18.88 -8.12 -7.41
C GLN A 119 -18.49 -6.64 -7.24
N GLY A 120 -18.54 -5.85 -8.30
CA GLY A 120 -18.24 -4.42 -8.25
C GLY A 120 -19.20 -3.63 -7.37
N LEU A 121 -20.50 -3.91 -7.45
CA LEU A 121 -21.51 -3.28 -6.59
C LEU A 121 -21.31 -3.64 -5.12
N SER A 122 -21.06 -4.91 -4.81
CA SER A 122 -20.76 -5.35 -3.43
C SER A 122 -19.49 -4.68 -2.87
N LEU A 123 -18.44 -4.49 -3.68
CA LEU A 123 -17.23 -3.79 -3.26
C LEU A 123 -17.46 -2.29 -3.08
N LEU A 124 -18.30 -1.64 -3.91
CA LEU A 124 -18.69 -0.26 -3.70
C LEU A 124 -19.48 -0.09 -2.39
N GLU A 125 -20.39 -0.99 -2.11
CA GLU A 125 -21.13 -1.01 -0.83
C GLU A 125 -20.18 -1.10 0.36
N ARG A 126 -19.21 -2.03 0.30
CA ARG A 126 -18.22 -2.25 1.35
C ARG A 126 -17.38 -1.01 1.68
N VAL A 127 -17.10 -0.15 0.71
CA VAL A 127 -16.36 1.11 0.91
C VAL A 127 -17.28 2.33 1.02
N GLY A 128 -18.61 2.16 1.13
CA GLY A 128 -19.59 3.23 1.26
C GLY A 128 -19.78 4.07 -0.02
N MET A 129 -19.51 3.47 -1.18
CA MET A 129 -19.55 4.17 -2.47
C MET A 129 -20.67 3.71 -3.42
N LEU A 130 -21.58 2.84 -2.94
CA LEU A 130 -22.69 2.32 -3.76
C LEU A 130 -23.57 3.41 -4.39
N PRO A 131 -23.93 4.51 -3.69
CA PRO A 131 -24.73 5.60 -4.27
C PRO A 131 -24.04 6.32 -5.43
N TYR A 132 -22.71 6.20 -5.52
CA TYR A 132 -21.88 6.88 -6.52
C TYR A 132 -21.42 5.95 -7.67
N ALA A 133 -22.02 4.75 -7.79
CA ALA A 133 -21.61 3.69 -8.73
C ALA A 133 -21.51 4.17 -10.19
N THR A 134 -22.42 5.05 -10.62
CA THR A 134 -22.49 5.58 -11.99
C THR A 134 -21.72 6.89 -12.20
N GLN A 135 -21.15 7.47 -11.14
CA GLN A 135 -20.42 8.72 -11.24
C GLN A 135 -19.00 8.53 -11.78
N TYR A 136 -18.52 9.53 -12.50
CA TYR A 136 -17.15 9.59 -13.02
C TYR A 136 -16.20 10.20 -11.96
N PRO A 137 -14.90 9.87 -12.00
CA PRO A 137 -13.93 10.39 -11.03
C PRO A 137 -13.94 11.91 -10.88
N ILE A 138 -14.18 12.66 -11.96
CA ILE A 138 -14.20 14.14 -11.94
C ILE A 138 -15.29 14.73 -11.04
N THR A 139 -16.36 13.99 -10.77
CA THR A 139 -17.46 14.41 -9.91
C THR A 139 -17.32 13.89 -8.46
N LEU A 140 -16.31 13.07 -8.20
CA LEU A 140 -16.05 12.50 -6.89
C LEU A 140 -15.04 13.34 -6.10
N SER A 141 -15.24 13.46 -4.79
CA SER A 141 -14.24 14.05 -3.90
C SER A 141 -12.97 13.18 -3.83
N GLY A 142 -11.84 13.72 -3.36
CA GLY A 142 -10.60 12.98 -3.19
C GLY A 142 -10.77 11.71 -2.35
N GLY A 143 -11.42 11.80 -1.18
CA GLY A 143 -11.69 10.65 -0.32
C GLY A 143 -12.63 9.61 -0.99
N GLN A 144 -13.61 10.07 -1.78
CA GLN A 144 -14.46 9.19 -2.57
C GLN A 144 -13.66 8.46 -3.66
N GLN A 145 -12.80 9.17 -4.38
CA GLN A 145 -11.92 8.56 -5.38
C GLN A 145 -10.99 7.53 -4.75
N GLN A 146 -10.43 7.83 -3.57
CA GLN A 146 -9.55 6.90 -2.87
C GLN A 146 -10.28 5.64 -2.43
N ARG A 147 -11.52 5.76 -1.92
CA ARG A 147 -12.34 4.59 -1.57
C ARG A 147 -12.67 3.72 -2.79
N VAL A 148 -12.94 4.32 -3.94
CA VAL A 148 -13.10 3.59 -5.21
C VAL A 148 -11.78 2.90 -5.62
N ALA A 149 -10.62 3.54 -5.44
CA ALA A 149 -9.32 2.94 -5.73
C ALA A 149 -9.04 1.73 -4.83
N ILE A 150 -9.41 1.81 -3.54
CA ILE A 150 -9.33 0.68 -2.61
C ILE A 150 -10.24 -0.47 -3.07
N ALA A 151 -11.50 -0.18 -3.42
CA ALA A 151 -12.44 -1.19 -3.92
C ALA A 151 -11.93 -1.86 -5.22
N ARG A 152 -11.32 -1.09 -6.13
CA ARG A 152 -10.67 -1.61 -7.34
C ARG A 152 -9.52 -2.55 -7.01
N ALA A 153 -8.69 -2.20 -6.03
CA ALA A 153 -7.57 -3.04 -5.57
C ALA A 153 -8.06 -4.36 -4.94
N LEU A 154 -9.13 -4.31 -4.16
CA LEU A 154 -9.78 -5.49 -3.57
C LEU A 154 -10.41 -6.41 -4.63
N ALA A 155 -10.89 -5.85 -5.73
CA ALA A 155 -11.63 -6.61 -6.75
C ALA A 155 -10.82 -7.78 -7.33
N VAL A 156 -9.52 -7.61 -7.53
CA VAL A 156 -8.66 -8.65 -8.10
C VAL A 156 -8.25 -9.73 -7.09
N LYS A 157 -8.69 -9.64 -5.83
CA LYS A 157 -8.42 -10.59 -4.73
C LYS A 157 -6.92 -10.86 -4.55
N PRO A 158 -6.10 -9.83 -4.31
CA PRO A 158 -4.66 -10.00 -4.16
C PRO A 158 -4.33 -10.69 -2.83
N ASN A 159 -3.13 -11.30 -2.75
CA ASN A 159 -2.59 -11.81 -1.49
C ASN A 159 -2.10 -10.69 -0.55
N VAL A 160 -1.84 -9.49 -1.08
CA VAL A 160 -1.44 -8.31 -0.31
C VAL A 160 -1.93 -7.03 -0.96
N LEU A 161 -2.42 -6.10 -0.15
CA LEU A 161 -2.67 -4.71 -0.54
C LEU A 161 -1.47 -3.84 -0.15
N LEU A 162 -1.01 -3.03 -1.09
CA LEU A 162 0.10 -2.11 -0.93
C LEU A 162 -0.45 -0.67 -0.97
N PHE A 163 -0.31 0.07 0.11
CA PHE A 163 -0.78 1.45 0.22
C PHE A 163 0.42 2.42 0.22
N ASP A 164 0.52 3.25 -0.80
CA ASP A 164 1.57 4.27 -0.95
C ASP A 164 0.98 5.64 -0.58
N GLU A 165 1.11 6.03 0.68
CA GLU A 165 0.61 7.30 1.24
C GLU A 165 -0.86 7.60 0.88
N PRO A 166 -1.81 6.72 1.24
CA PRO A 166 -3.18 6.77 0.71
C PRO A 166 -3.98 8.00 1.13
N THR A 167 -3.51 8.79 2.10
CA THR A 167 -4.21 9.96 2.66
C THR A 167 -3.52 11.29 2.38
N SER A 168 -2.26 11.29 1.94
CA SER A 168 -1.44 12.52 1.82
C SER A 168 -1.94 13.54 0.79
N ALA A 169 -2.82 13.14 -0.14
CA ALA A 169 -3.47 14.04 -1.11
C ALA A 169 -4.89 14.46 -0.69
N LEU A 170 -5.30 14.21 0.56
CA LEU A 170 -6.65 14.46 1.05
C LEU A 170 -6.69 15.61 2.05
N ASP A 171 -7.84 16.32 2.07
CA ASP A 171 -8.15 17.25 3.14
C ASP A 171 -8.34 16.47 4.46
N PRO A 172 -7.97 17.07 5.63
CA PRO A 172 -8.07 16.39 6.93
C PRO A 172 -9.45 15.79 7.24
N GLU A 173 -10.54 16.46 6.85
CA GLU A 173 -11.91 15.97 7.05
C GLU A 173 -12.19 14.64 6.30
N ARG A 174 -11.49 14.40 5.20
CA ARG A 174 -11.68 13.22 4.34
C ARG A 174 -10.71 12.08 4.63
N VAL A 175 -9.63 12.36 5.33
CA VAL A 175 -8.65 11.36 5.79
C VAL A 175 -9.36 10.29 6.62
N HIS A 176 -10.21 10.70 7.56
CA HIS A 176 -10.90 9.79 8.47
C HIS A 176 -11.72 8.71 7.73
N GLU A 177 -12.45 9.08 6.67
CA GLU A 177 -13.26 8.12 5.90
C GLU A 177 -12.43 7.01 5.25
N VAL A 178 -11.24 7.37 4.73
CA VAL A 178 -10.32 6.40 4.10
C VAL A 178 -9.69 5.51 5.15
N LEU A 179 -9.25 6.08 6.27
CA LEU A 179 -8.66 5.33 7.39
C LEU A 179 -9.67 4.33 7.99
N GLN A 180 -10.96 4.68 8.08
CA GLN A 180 -12.01 3.76 8.55
C GLN A 180 -12.15 2.55 7.62
N VAL A 181 -12.10 2.74 6.29
CA VAL A 181 -12.11 1.63 5.34
C VAL A 181 -10.88 0.73 5.55
N MET A 182 -9.69 1.32 5.69
CA MET A 182 -8.45 0.55 5.92
C MET A 182 -8.50 -0.21 7.25
N LEU A 183 -9.05 0.38 8.30
CA LEU A 183 -9.26 -0.27 9.60
C LEU A 183 -10.20 -1.48 9.48
N GLN A 184 -11.28 -1.35 8.70
CA GLN A 184 -12.18 -2.47 8.43
C GLN A 184 -11.45 -3.63 7.74
N LEU A 185 -10.59 -3.33 6.74
CA LEU A 185 -9.77 -4.34 6.06
C LEU A 185 -8.78 -5.03 7.01
N ALA A 186 -8.20 -4.29 7.95
CA ALA A 186 -7.32 -4.85 8.98
C ALA A 186 -8.08 -5.83 9.90
N LYS A 187 -9.28 -5.47 10.36
CA LYS A 187 -10.15 -6.35 11.16
C LYS A 187 -10.50 -7.66 10.43
N GLU A 188 -10.61 -7.60 9.11
CA GLU A 188 -10.87 -8.77 8.25
C GLU A 188 -9.60 -9.59 7.96
N ARG A 189 -8.48 -9.25 8.58
CA ARG A 189 -7.19 -9.94 8.41
C ARG A 189 -6.68 -9.95 6.97
N ILE A 190 -6.95 -8.88 6.21
CA ILE A 190 -6.34 -8.68 4.90
C ILE A 190 -4.88 -8.28 5.12
N THR A 191 -3.96 -8.97 4.43
CA THR A 191 -2.53 -8.63 4.48
C THR A 191 -2.32 -7.25 3.85
N MET A 192 -1.71 -6.33 4.59
CA MET A 192 -1.47 -4.97 4.10
C MET A 192 -0.05 -4.50 4.42
N ILE A 193 0.53 -3.75 3.47
CA ILE A 193 1.75 -2.96 3.70
C ILE A 193 1.38 -1.50 3.43
N ILE A 194 1.57 -0.65 4.41
CA ILE A 194 1.09 0.73 4.40
C ILE A 194 2.27 1.68 4.59
N VAL A 195 2.61 2.47 3.58
CA VAL A 195 3.47 3.63 3.75
C VAL A 195 2.57 4.80 4.17
N THR A 196 2.85 5.40 5.31
CA THR A 196 2.01 6.47 5.86
C THR A 196 2.80 7.44 6.74
N HIS A 197 2.32 8.66 6.83
CA HIS A 197 2.73 9.68 7.80
C HIS A 197 1.71 9.82 8.96
N GLU A 198 0.60 9.09 8.93
CA GLU A 198 -0.42 9.07 9.97
C GLU A 198 0.03 8.18 11.15
N MET A 199 0.82 8.72 12.09
CA MET A 199 1.46 7.91 13.14
C MET A 199 0.45 7.28 14.10
N GLU A 200 -0.58 8.00 14.51
CA GLU A 200 -1.62 7.47 15.39
C GLU A 200 -2.41 6.35 14.70
N PHE A 201 -2.70 6.49 13.41
CA PHE A 201 -3.32 5.40 12.64
C PHE A 201 -2.38 4.20 12.53
N ALA A 202 -1.10 4.41 12.20
CA ALA A 202 -0.12 3.34 12.11
C ALA A 202 0.00 2.58 13.44
N LYS A 203 0.06 3.31 14.56
CA LYS A 203 0.12 2.75 15.90
C LYS A 203 -1.10 1.90 16.24
N TYR A 204 -2.29 2.33 15.78
CA TYR A 204 -3.54 1.65 16.09
C TYR A 204 -3.81 0.43 15.19
N VAL A 205 -3.43 0.50 13.90
CA VAL A 205 -3.83 -0.51 12.90
C VAL A 205 -2.75 -1.55 12.64
N ALA A 206 -1.46 -1.19 12.77
CA ALA A 206 -0.37 -2.07 12.39
C ALA A 206 -0.04 -3.08 13.50
N ASP A 207 0.12 -4.34 13.10
CA ASP A 207 0.69 -5.37 13.96
C ASP A 207 2.19 -5.11 14.18
N ARG A 208 2.87 -4.57 13.14
CA ARG A 208 4.30 -4.26 13.14
C ARG A 208 4.60 -2.99 12.36
N ILE A 209 5.58 -2.24 12.85
CA ILE A 209 6.14 -1.06 12.17
C ILE A 209 7.56 -1.36 11.73
N ILE A 210 7.89 -0.86 10.55
CA ILE A 210 9.23 -0.85 9.97
C ILE A 210 9.63 0.61 9.77
N PHE A 211 10.70 1.02 10.44
CA PHE A 211 11.30 2.32 10.21
C PHE A 211 12.42 2.21 9.18
N MET A 212 12.32 2.99 8.10
CA MET A 212 13.30 3.04 7.03
C MET A 212 14.01 4.39 6.98
N ALA A 213 15.34 4.36 6.89
CA ALA A 213 16.16 5.53 6.59
C ALA A 213 17.32 5.13 5.66
N GLU A 214 17.75 6.05 4.79
CA GLU A 214 18.91 5.90 3.90
C GLU A 214 18.89 4.63 3.03
N GLY A 215 17.70 4.16 2.68
CA GLY A 215 17.51 2.95 1.87
C GLY A 215 17.60 1.63 2.63
N MET A 216 17.64 1.65 3.95
CA MET A 216 17.75 0.48 4.82
C MET A 216 16.58 0.39 5.80
N ILE A 217 16.31 -0.82 6.29
CA ILE A 217 15.49 -1.03 7.48
C ILE A 217 16.38 -0.78 8.70
N ILE A 218 16.06 0.23 9.48
CA ILE A 218 16.85 0.65 10.65
C ILE A 218 16.30 0.02 11.92
N GLU A 219 14.98 -0.05 12.03
CA GLU A 219 14.30 -0.61 13.20
C GLU A 219 12.99 -1.26 12.79
N GLU A 220 12.64 -2.39 13.40
CA GLU A 220 11.35 -3.03 13.24
C GLU A 220 10.87 -3.63 14.56
N GLY A 221 9.58 -3.60 14.77
CA GLY A 221 8.99 -4.15 15.99
C GLY A 221 7.48 -3.98 16.03
N SER A 222 6.86 -4.30 17.18
CA SER A 222 5.44 -4.01 17.38
C SER A 222 5.19 -2.50 17.24
N ALA A 223 3.98 -2.12 16.79
CA ALA A 223 3.64 -0.70 16.63
C ALA A 223 3.93 0.10 17.91
N LYS A 224 3.57 -0.45 19.06
CA LYS A 224 3.84 0.17 20.37
C LYS A 224 5.33 0.31 20.67
N SER A 225 6.16 -0.70 20.36
CA SER A 225 7.59 -0.64 20.68
C SER A 225 8.31 0.39 19.83
N VAL A 226 8.04 0.47 18.54
CA VAL A 226 8.75 1.40 17.64
C VAL A 226 8.30 2.84 17.80
N ILE A 227 7.00 3.10 18.09
CA ILE A 227 6.51 4.48 18.26
C ILE A 227 6.74 5.01 19.68
N ASP A 228 6.39 4.22 20.71
CA ASP A 228 6.44 4.72 22.10
C ASP A 228 7.81 4.56 22.76
N ASN A 229 8.60 3.57 22.31
CA ASN A 229 9.91 3.27 22.91
C ASN A 229 10.94 2.85 21.85
N PRO A 230 11.22 3.71 20.85
CA PRO A 230 12.20 3.42 19.81
C PRO A 230 13.59 3.22 20.41
N GLN A 231 14.31 2.18 19.95
CA GLN A 231 15.63 1.82 20.45
C GLN A 231 16.74 2.49 19.62
N ASN A 232 16.50 2.76 18.35
CA ASN A 232 17.48 3.36 17.47
C ASN A 232 17.43 4.90 17.55
N GLU A 233 18.59 5.55 17.68
CA GLU A 233 18.70 7.02 17.78
C GLU A 233 18.11 7.76 16.55
N ILE A 234 18.22 7.18 15.36
CA ILE A 234 17.69 7.78 14.14
C ILE A 234 16.15 7.75 14.20
N THR A 235 15.56 6.63 14.64
CA THR A 235 14.11 6.50 14.84
C THR A 235 13.62 7.49 15.89
N GLN A 236 14.31 7.60 17.04
CA GLN A 236 13.98 8.54 18.09
C GLN A 236 13.97 9.98 17.59
N ARG A 237 15.01 10.39 16.85
CA ARG A 237 15.09 11.73 16.27
C ARG A 237 13.95 12.02 15.32
N PHE A 238 13.63 11.08 14.44
CA PHE A 238 12.52 11.22 13.48
C PHE A 238 11.17 11.40 14.20
N LEU A 239 10.87 10.55 15.17
CA LEU A 239 9.60 10.61 15.90
C LEU A 239 9.46 11.88 16.74
N ARG A 240 10.56 12.36 17.37
CA ARG A 240 10.56 13.66 18.09
C ARG A 240 10.28 14.85 17.16
N GLN A 241 10.80 14.84 15.94
CA GLN A 241 10.50 15.91 14.98
C GLN A 241 9.01 15.98 14.65
N LEU A 242 8.35 14.83 14.46
CA LEU A 242 6.92 14.79 14.20
C LEU A 242 6.06 15.24 15.40
N THR A 243 6.51 15.00 16.63
CA THR A 243 5.80 15.45 17.83
C THR A 243 6.01 16.95 18.10
N ASN A 244 7.20 17.50 17.83
CA ASN A 244 7.51 18.91 18.03
C ASN A 244 6.92 19.83 16.93
N GLU A 245 6.55 19.31 15.76
CA GLU A 245 5.79 20.07 14.76
C GLU A 245 4.34 20.38 15.21
N ILE A 246 3.87 19.73 16.29
CA ILE A 246 2.53 19.97 16.88
C ILE A 246 2.58 21.02 18.00
N ASP A 247 3.76 21.33 18.56
CA ASP A 247 3.98 22.35 19.57
C ASP A 247 4.33 23.73 18.95
N PHE A 248 3.55 24.22 18.01
CA PHE A 248 3.53 25.64 17.73
C PHE A 248 2.72 26.34 18.83
N GLU A 249 3.40 26.89 19.83
CA GLU A 249 2.82 27.83 20.77
C GLU A 249 2.14 28.97 20.00
N ILE A 250 0.84 29.16 20.26
CA ILE A 250 0.05 30.34 19.85
C ILE A 250 0.32 31.45 20.82
#